data_30cb927724a0f3f8d96a4dc0a80fc6e2
#
_entry.id   30cb927724a0f3f8d96a4dc0a80fc6e2
#
_cell.length_a   1.000
_cell.length_b   1.000
_cell.length_c   1.000
_cell.angle_alpha   90.00
_cell.angle_beta   90.00
_cell.angle_gamma   90.00
#
_symmetry.space_group_name_H-M   'P 1'
#
loop_
_entity.id
_entity.type
_entity.pdbx_description
1 polymer ?
#
loop_
_entity_poly.entity_id
_entity_poly.type
_entity_poly.pdbx_seq_one_letter_code
_entity_poly.pdbx_strand_id
1 'polypeptide(L)'
;KITEYIYPESLNDTFESKNLLDVKKYSFNHVTFGKNTFIGENVKIGKNTSIGHNTIIESYVQIGNNCDIGSNVIIKKSIIENNVKILDGSVIGKKGFGFFPSNKINIRYPHIGLVIIRSNVEVGCNNTIDRGSLSNTIIGENTFTDNQVHIAHNVKIGKNCIIAGQVGIAGSSIIGNNVIIGGQAGISGHLKIGNNVQIGGGSGVINDIPDNTKVMGYPALEIKSFIKKNKNDF
;
A
#
# COMPACT_ATOMS: atom_id res chain seq x y z
N LYS A 1 13.71 10.92 -18.92
CA LYS A 1 15.14 10.96 -19.28
C LYS A 1 16.05 11.44 -18.13
N ILE A 2 15.78 12.61 -17.48
CA ILE A 2 16.63 13.11 -16.36
C ILE A 2 16.56 12.12 -15.18
N THR A 3 15.37 11.69 -14.80
CA THR A 3 15.18 10.76 -13.68
C THR A 3 15.84 9.40 -13.96
N GLU A 4 15.79 8.91 -15.18
CA GLU A 4 16.45 7.66 -15.60
C GLU A 4 17.97 7.79 -15.58
N TYR A 5 18.50 8.98 -15.89
CA TYR A 5 19.93 9.24 -15.85
C TYR A 5 20.45 9.27 -14.41
N ILE A 6 19.72 9.91 -13.50
CA ILE A 6 20.10 10.03 -12.09
C ILE A 6 19.79 8.74 -11.31
N TYR A 7 18.70 8.06 -11.67
CA TYR A 7 18.20 6.83 -11.02
C TYR A 7 17.93 5.76 -12.06
N PRO A 8 18.96 5.12 -12.64
CA PRO A 8 18.82 4.16 -13.75
C PRO A 8 17.93 2.97 -13.41
N GLU A 9 17.87 2.57 -12.13
CA GLU A 9 16.99 1.49 -11.64
C GLU A 9 15.52 1.89 -11.50
N SER A 10 15.17 3.18 -11.66
CA SER A 10 13.82 3.69 -11.41
C SER A 10 12.75 3.13 -12.35
N LEU A 11 13.14 2.63 -13.51
CA LEU A 11 12.25 1.96 -14.48
C LEU A 11 12.18 0.44 -14.29
N ASN A 12 13.10 -0.12 -13.54
CA ASN A 12 13.18 -1.56 -13.31
C ASN A 12 12.71 -1.90 -11.89
N ASP A 13 11.94 -2.96 -11.78
CA ASP A 13 11.55 -3.56 -10.49
C ASP A 13 12.17 -4.96 -10.40
N THR A 14 13.38 -5.07 -10.91
CA THR A 14 14.13 -6.32 -10.91
C THR A 14 14.60 -6.66 -9.51
N PHE A 15 14.65 -7.94 -9.24
CA PHE A 15 15.17 -8.49 -8.01
C PHE A 15 16.65 -8.12 -7.81
N GLU A 16 17.01 -7.60 -6.65
CA GLU A 16 18.40 -7.28 -6.29
C GLU A 16 19.17 -8.56 -5.91
N SER A 17 19.37 -9.48 -6.87
CA SER A 17 19.95 -10.78 -6.60
C SER A 17 21.41 -10.76 -6.08
N LYS A 18 22.11 -9.66 -6.29
CA LYS A 18 23.53 -9.56 -5.92
C LYS A 18 23.79 -9.22 -4.45
N ASN A 19 22.80 -8.65 -3.77
CA ASN A 19 22.97 -8.02 -2.45
C ASN A 19 22.06 -8.59 -1.37
N LEU A 20 21.29 -9.65 -1.65
CA LEU A 20 20.51 -10.34 -0.64
C LEU A 20 21.36 -11.43 0.02
N LEU A 21 21.46 -11.36 1.33
CA LEU A 21 22.19 -12.33 2.14
C LEU A 21 21.22 -13.09 3.04
N ASP A 22 21.52 -14.37 3.29
CA ASP A 22 20.86 -15.12 4.35
C ASP A 22 21.05 -14.38 5.68
N VAL A 23 19.99 -14.21 6.45
CA VAL A 23 19.97 -13.51 7.73
C VAL A 23 21.03 -13.98 8.72
N LYS A 24 21.52 -15.21 8.61
CA LYS A 24 22.60 -15.77 9.44
C LYS A 24 23.91 -14.97 9.37
N LYS A 25 24.07 -14.12 8.34
CA LYS A 25 25.27 -13.26 8.17
C LYS A 25 25.15 -11.91 8.85
N TYR A 26 23.97 -11.57 9.41
CA TYR A 26 23.72 -10.31 10.11
C TYR A 26 23.60 -10.51 11.61
N SER A 27 24.09 -9.57 12.39
CA SER A 27 23.90 -9.50 13.82
C SER A 27 22.82 -8.45 14.14
N PHE A 28 21.57 -8.89 14.22
CA PHE A 28 20.48 -8.05 14.70
C PHE A 28 20.17 -8.40 16.15
N ASN A 29 20.46 -7.48 17.07
CA ASN A 29 20.15 -7.68 18.48
C ASN A 29 18.64 -7.57 18.72
N HIS A 30 18.08 -8.57 19.41
CA HIS A 30 16.64 -8.58 19.76
C HIS A 30 15.66 -8.58 18.56
N VAL A 31 16.03 -9.21 17.45
CA VAL A 31 15.16 -9.45 16.30
C VAL A 31 14.99 -10.95 16.11
N THR A 32 13.76 -11.40 15.92
CA THR A 32 13.45 -12.82 15.66
C THR A 32 13.22 -13.03 14.16
N PHE A 33 13.81 -14.09 13.60
CA PHE A 33 13.67 -14.41 12.18
C PHE A 33 13.12 -15.81 11.97
N GLY A 34 12.19 -15.94 11.04
CA GLY A 34 11.74 -17.20 10.48
C GLY A 34 12.80 -17.86 9.59
N LYS A 35 12.47 -19.01 9.03
CA LYS A 35 13.33 -19.71 8.07
C LYS A 35 13.26 -19.04 6.70
N ASN A 36 14.35 -19.14 5.90
CA ASN A 36 14.46 -18.63 4.54
C ASN A 36 14.17 -17.11 4.43
N THR A 37 14.60 -16.33 5.42
CA THR A 37 14.49 -14.87 5.39
C THR A 37 15.73 -14.30 4.70
N PHE A 38 15.51 -13.38 3.75
CA PHE A 38 16.57 -12.71 3.00
C PHE A 38 16.58 -11.21 3.31
N ILE A 39 17.75 -10.69 3.62
CA ILE A 39 17.96 -9.28 4.01
C ILE A 39 18.95 -8.63 3.05
N GLY A 40 18.57 -7.50 2.47
CA GLY A 40 19.43 -6.69 1.61
C GLY A 40 20.45 -5.84 2.39
N GLU A 41 21.34 -5.20 1.66
CA GLU A 41 22.35 -4.32 2.25
C GLU A 41 21.73 -3.08 2.91
N ASN A 42 22.37 -2.59 3.97
CA ASN A 42 21.97 -1.38 4.69
C ASN A 42 20.54 -1.39 5.24
N VAL A 43 19.96 -2.57 5.43
CA VAL A 43 18.67 -2.73 6.12
C VAL A 43 18.86 -2.41 7.61
N LYS A 44 17.93 -1.67 8.19
CA LYS A 44 17.86 -1.38 9.62
C LYS A 44 16.60 -1.98 10.20
N ILE A 45 16.72 -2.74 11.28
CA ILE A 45 15.59 -3.35 11.99
C ILE A 45 15.71 -3.01 13.47
N GLY A 46 14.65 -2.46 14.03
CA GLY A 46 14.58 -2.08 15.44
C GLY A 46 14.39 -3.28 16.36
N LYS A 47 14.51 -3.04 17.66
CA LYS A 47 14.43 -4.07 18.71
C LYS A 47 13.03 -4.68 18.80
N ASN A 48 12.94 -5.91 19.27
CA ASN A 48 11.71 -6.67 19.52
C ASN A 48 10.83 -6.80 18.25
N THR A 49 11.44 -6.79 17.08
CA THR A 49 10.76 -7.00 15.81
C THR A 49 10.86 -8.46 15.41
N SER A 50 9.75 -9.03 14.93
CA SER A 50 9.70 -10.39 14.37
C SER A 50 9.52 -10.34 12.86
N ILE A 51 10.22 -11.24 12.15
CA ILE A 51 10.16 -11.41 10.70
C ILE A 51 9.82 -12.85 10.39
N GLY A 52 8.73 -13.08 9.68
CA GLY A 52 8.20 -14.42 9.35
C GLY A 52 9.05 -15.18 8.33
N HIS A 53 8.60 -16.39 8.03
CA HIS A 53 9.27 -17.30 7.09
C HIS A 53 9.20 -16.80 5.65
N ASN A 54 10.20 -17.11 4.82
CA ASN A 54 10.27 -16.81 3.39
C ASN A 54 10.09 -15.31 3.07
N THR A 55 10.37 -14.43 4.01
CA THR A 55 10.21 -12.97 3.85
C THR A 55 11.47 -12.36 3.28
N ILE A 56 11.30 -11.41 2.36
CA ILE A 56 12.38 -10.70 1.67
C ILE A 56 12.32 -9.23 2.03
N ILE A 57 13.40 -8.70 2.60
CA ILE A 57 13.58 -7.29 2.91
C ILE A 57 14.72 -6.77 2.03
N GLU A 58 14.39 -5.97 1.02
CA GLU A 58 15.39 -5.44 0.09
C GLU A 58 16.24 -4.32 0.70
N SER A 59 17.33 -4.01 0.03
CA SER A 59 18.33 -3.05 0.48
C SER A 59 17.73 -1.68 0.85
N TYR A 60 18.30 -1.06 1.89
CA TYR A 60 17.95 0.27 2.41
C TYR A 60 16.58 0.38 3.06
N VAL A 61 15.84 -0.70 3.25
CA VAL A 61 14.59 -0.71 4.02
C VAL A 61 14.90 -0.42 5.49
N GLN A 62 14.02 0.36 6.13
CA GLN A 62 14.10 0.65 7.55
C GLN A 62 12.82 0.17 8.24
N ILE A 63 12.96 -0.60 9.30
CA ILE A 63 11.86 -1.13 10.13
C ILE A 63 12.14 -0.70 11.57
N GLY A 64 11.13 -0.13 12.21
CA GLY A 64 11.19 0.34 13.59
C GLY A 64 11.17 -0.78 14.64
N ASN A 65 10.91 -0.39 15.88
CA ASN A 65 10.84 -1.31 17.01
C ASN A 65 9.46 -1.94 17.14
N ASN A 66 9.40 -3.12 17.79
CA ASN A 66 8.16 -3.83 18.13
C ASN A 66 7.27 -4.09 16.90
N CYS A 67 7.85 -4.31 15.73
CA CYS A 67 7.10 -4.63 14.52
C CYS A 67 6.91 -6.15 14.38
N ASP A 68 5.80 -6.54 13.77
CA ASP A 68 5.50 -7.93 13.44
C ASP A 68 5.28 -8.06 11.94
N ILE A 69 6.24 -8.67 11.26
CA ILE A 69 6.24 -8.88 9.81
C ILE A 69 5.99 -10.36 9.55
N GLY A 70 4.88 -10.68 8.91
CA GLY A 70 4.43 -12.02 8.59
C GLY A 70 5.33 -12.79 7.64
N SER A 71 4.86 -13.94 7.24
CA SER A 71 5.54 -14.84 6.29
C SER A 71 5.22 -14.48 4.83
N ASN A 72 6.15 -14.81 3.92
CA ASN A 72 6.01 -14.54 2.49
C ASN A 72 5.81 -13.03 2.16
N VAL A 73 6.26 -12.15 3.02
CA VAL A 73 6.18 -10.69 2.83
C VAL A 73 7.38 -10.21 2.01
N ILE A 74 7.16 -9.27 1.10
CA ILE A 74 8.24 -8.62 0.35
C ILE A 74 8.20 -7.12 0.64
N ILE A 75 9.31 -6.59 1.17
CA ILE A 75 9.44 -5.17 1.50
C ILE A 75 10.57 -4.55 0.70
N LYS A 76 10.24 -3.53 -0.08
CA LYS A 76 11.15 -2.77 -0.94
C LYS A 76 11.00 -1.28 -0.65
N LYS A 77 12.06 -0.50 -0.80
CA LYS A 77 12.01 0.98 -0.84
C LYS A 77 11.01 1.58 0.16
N SER A 78 11.12 1.18 1.43
CA SER A 78 10.12 1.51 2.47
C SER A 78 10.77 1.93 3.78
N ILE A 79 10.04 2.77 4.50
CA ILE A 79 10.27 3.11 5.90
C ILE A 79 9.04 2.69 6.69
N ILE A 80 9.22 1.78 7.63
CA ILE A 80 8.20 1.25 8.52
C ILE A 80 8.53 1.74 9.92
N GLU A 81 7.63 2.47 10.55
CA GLU A 81 7.83 3.01 11.89
C GLU A 81 7.58 1.95 12.98
N ASN A 82 7.38 2.37 14.24
CA ASN A 82 7.27 1.44 15.35
C ASN A 82 5.88 0.81 15.49
N ASN A 83 5.80 -0.36 16.11
CA ASN A 83 4.57 -1.08 16.43
C ASN A 83 3.70 -1.39 15.20
N VAL A 84 4.31 -1.58 14.04
CA VAL A 84 3.61 -1.89 12.79
C VAL A 84 3.48 -3.40 12.64
N LYS A 85 2.30 -3.86 12.21
CA LYS A 85 2.08 -5.23 11.78
C LYS A 85 1.85 -5.29 10.28
N ILE A 86 2.51 -6.21 9.61
CA ILE A 86 2.29 -6.54 8.19
C ILE A 86 2.04 -8.03 8.09
N LEU A 87 0.81 -8.41 7.76
CA LEU A 87 0.42 -9.81 7.72
C LEU A 87 0.89 -10.50 6.44
N ASP A 88 0.73 -11.82 6.42
CA ASP A 88 1.30 -12.72 5.43
C ASP A 88 0.99 -12.36 3.97
N GLY A 89 1.95 -12.59 3.08
CA GLY A 89 1.81 -12.47 1.64
C GLY A 89 1.78 -11.04 1.10
N SER A 90 1.93 -10.01 1.94
CA SER A 90 1.86 -8.62 1.49
C SER A 90 3.11 -8.17 0.74
N VAL A 91 2.94 -7.31 -0.28
CA VAL A 91 4.02 -6.74 -1.09
C VAL A 91 4.04 -5.23 -0.95
N ILE A 92 5.09 -4.70 -0.32
CA ILE A 92 5.24 -3.29 0.03
C ILE A 92 6.38 -2.66 -0.77
N GLY A 93 6.12 -1.49 -1.36
CA GLY A 93 7.16 -0.68 -2.00
C GLY A 93 7.52 -1.10 -3.43
N LYS A 94 6.70 -1.96 -4.03
CA LYS A 94 6.77 -2.30 -5.45
C LYS A 94 6.49 -1.04 -6.29
N LYS A 95 7.03 -1.01 -7.50
CA LYS A 95 6.80 0.05 -8.47
C LYS A 95 5.34 0.12 -8.90
N GLY A 96 4.79 1.33 -8.88
CA GLY A 96 3.40 1.58 -9.21
C GLY A 96 3.06 1.46 -10.70
N PHE A 97 1.76 1.53 -10.99
CA PHE A 97 1.19 1.47 -12.33
C PHE A 97 1.01 2.88 -12.91
N GLY A 98 2.12 3.47 -13.38
CA GLY A 98 2.14 4.81 -13.97
C GLY A 98 2.75 4.80 -15.37
N PHE A 99 2.09 5.45 -16.33
CA PHE A 99 2.49 5.50 -17.72
C PHE A 99 2.29 6.89 -18.33
N PHE A 100 3.16 7.27 -19.26
CA PHE A 100 2.89 8.32 -20.22
C PHE A 100 2.09 7.72 -21.37
N PRO A 101 0.85 8.16 -21.61
CA PRO A 101 0.09 7.66 -22.75
C PRO A 101 0.77 8.08 -24.06
N SER A 102 0.85 7.16 -24.99
CA SER A 102 1.42 7.38 -26.32
C SER A 102 0.67 6.56 -27.36
N ASN A 103 0.51 7.09 -28.55
CA ASN A 103 -0.16 6.39 -29.65
C ASN A 103 0.63 5.20 -30.20
N LYS A 104 1.91 5.08 -29.82
CA LYS A 104 2.79 4.00 -30.32
C LYS A 104 3.15 2.97 -29.25
N ILE A 105 3.58 3.43 -28.09
CA ILE A 105 4.02 2.59 -26.98
C ILE A 105 3.67 3.24 -25.65
N ASN A 106 3.34 2.44 -24.64
CA ASN A 106 3.20 2.93 -23.28
C ASN A 106 4.58 3.07 -22.63
N ILE A 107 4.93 4.27 -22.25
CA ILE A 107 6.20 4.58 -21.58
C ILE A 107 5.94 4.63 -20.08
N ARG A 108 6.62 3.76 -19.33
CA ARG A 108 6.46 3.68 -17.89
C ARG A 108 7.08 4.89 -17.17
N TYR A 109 6.39 5.41 -16.17
CA TYR A 109 6.93 6.41 -15.25
C TYR A 109 8.05 5.83 -14.39
N PRO A 110 9.12 6.58 -14.16
CA PRO A 110 10.08 6.25 -13.13
C PRO A 110 9.46 6.45 -11.73
N HIS A 111 9.71 5.51 -10.82
CA HIS A 111 9.26 5.57 -9.43
C HIS A 111 10.49 5.60 -8.51
N ILE A 112 10.73 6.74 -7.87
CA ILE A 112 11.86 6.98 -6.96
C ILE A 112 11.43 7.28 -5.52
N GLY A 113 10.14 7.58 -5.29
CA GLY A 113 9.58 7.76 -3.96
C GLY A 113 9.60 6.47 -3.13
N LEU A 114 9.20 6.54 -1.90
CA LEU A 114 9.15 5.44 -0.94
C LEU A 114 7.70 5.11 -0.58
N VAL A 115 7.52 4.00 0.15
CA VAL A 115 6.37 3.79 1.03
C VAL A 115 6.77 4.18 2.45
N ILE A 116 5.93 4.95 3.13
CA ILE A 116 6.09 5.28 4.54
C ILE A 116 4.87 4.76 5.30
N ILE A 117 5.10 3.79 6.18
CA ILE A 117 4.07 3.25 7.07
C ILE A 117 4.33 3.80 8.47
N ARG A 118 3.40 4.61 8.97
CA ARG A 118 3.51 5.25 10.27
C ARG A 118 3.27 4.27 11.42
N SER A 119 3.53 4.72 12.63
CA SER A 119 3.44 3.89 13.82
C SER A 119 2.02 3.35 14.06
N ASN A 120 1.93 2.18 14.68
CA ASN A 120 0.67 1.52 15.07
C ASN A 120 -0.25 1.15 13.89
N VAL A 121 0.27 1.03 12.69
CA VAL A 121 -0.47 0.58 11.49
C VAL A 121 -0.53 -0.94 11.46
N GLU A 122 -1.67 -1.48 11.04
CA GLU A 122 -1.81 -2.88 10.69
C GLU A 122 -2.17 -3.03 9.21
N VAL A 123 -1.40 -3.84 8.48
CA VAL A 123 -1.61 -4.19 7.08
C VAL A 123 -2.01 -5.65 7.01
N GLY A 124 -3.22 -5.93 6.53
CA GLY A 124 -3.78 -7.28 6.37
C GLY A 124 -3.02 -8.16 5.39
N CYS A 125 -3.49 -9.38 5.19
CA CYS A 125 -2.86 -10.35 4.30
C CYS A 125 -3.00 -9.97 2.82
N ASN A 126 -1.97 -10.31 2.03
CA ASN A 126 -1.97 -10.16 0.57
C ASN A 126 -2.27 -8.73 0.08
N ASN A 127 -1.90 -7.73 0.86
CA ASN A 127 -2.00 -6.34 0.43
C ASN A 127 -0.88 -5.97 -0.54
N THR A 128 -1.18 -5.05 -1.45
CA THR A 128 -0.19 -4.47 -2.36
C THR A 128 -0.13 -2.96 -2.17
N ILE A 129 1.04 -2.44 -1.79
CA ILE A 129 1.26 -1.02 -1.53
C ILE A 129 2.40 -0.54 -2.42
N ASP A 130 2.07 0.26 -3.42
CA ASP A 130 3.04 0.77 -4.38
C ASP A 130 3.84 1.94 -3.82
N ARG A 131 5.13 1.99 -4.15
CA ARG A 131 5.97 3.17 -3.87
C ARG A 131 5.53 4.38 -4.70
N GLY A 132 5.79 5.56 -4.19
CA GLY A 132 5.50 6.77 -4.92
C GLY A 132 6.39 6.97 -6.16
N SER A 133 5.94 7.79 -7.09
CA SER A 133 6.74 8.22 -8.24
C SER A 133 7.80 9.24 -7.80
N LEU A 134 7.47 10.53 -7.76
CA LEU A 134 8.36 11.59 -7.28
C LEU A 134 8.12 11.95 -5.80
N SER A 135 6.96 11.64 -5.25
CA SER A 135 6.63 11.79 -3.83
C SER A 135 6.34 10.42 -3.22
N ASN A 136 6.19 10.34 -1.90
CA ASN A 136 5.98 9.08 -1.20
C ASN A 136 4.50 8.67 -1.17
N THR A 137 4.25 7.35 -1.12
CA THR A 137 3.00 6.76 -0.65
C THR A 137 3.06 6.70 0.87
N ILE A 138 2.01 7.16 1.57
CA ILE A 138 2.02 7.30 3.02
C ILE A 138 0.78 6.67 3.62
N ILE A 139 0.95 5.86 4.66
CA ILE A 139 -0.12 5.34 5.50
C ILE A 139 0.03 5.97 6.88
N GLY A 140 -0.97 6.73 7.30
CA GLY A 140 -1.00 7.47 8.56
C GLY A 140 -1.10 6.57 9.78
N GLU A 141 -0.71 7.11 10.91
CA GLU A 141 -0.66 6.43 12.20
C GLU A 141 -2.01 5.81 12.59
N ASN A 142 -1.97 4.63 13.24
CA ASN A 142 -3.15 3.91 13.74
C ASN A 142 -4.20 3.62 12.66
N THR A 143 -3.77 3.41 11.41
CA THR A 143 -4.64 3.01 10.29
C THR A 143 -4.56 1.50 10.10
N PHE A 144 -5.73 0.88 9.90
CA PHE A 144 -5.87 -0.57 9.73
C PHE A 144 -6.39 -0.88 8.34
N THR A 145 -5.72 -1.77 7.64
CA THR A 145 -6.21 -2.31 6.37
C THR A 145 -6.47 -3.81 6.53
N ASP A 146 -7.62 -4.26 6.07
CA ASP A 146 -7.96 -5.68 5.97
C ASP A 146 -7.25 -6.32 4.77
N ASN A 147 -7.61 -7.52 4.40
CA ASN A 147 -6.93 -8.34 3.41
C ASN A 147 -7.20 -7.88 1.96
N GLN A 148 -6.22 -8.13 1.08
CA GLN A 148 -6.31 -7.88 -0.37
C GLN A 148 -6.60 -6.41 -0.74
N VAL A 149 -6.19 -5.46 0.08
CA VAL A 149 -6.29 -4.04 -0.24
C VAL A 149 -5.17 -3.63 -1.19
N HIS A 150 -5.51 -2.85 -2.22
CA HIS A 150 -4.53 -2.23 -3.10
C HIS A 150 -4.41 -0.72 -2.85
N ILE A 151 -3.22 -0.26 -2.50
CA ILE A 151 -2.89 1.15 -2.33
C ILE A 151 -1.88 1.52 -3.41
N ALA A 152 -2.33 2.29 -4.41
CA ALA A 152 -1.50 2.67 -5.54
C ALA A 152 -0.49 3.78 -5.18
N HIS A 153 0.38 4.08 -6.14
CA HIS A 153 1.47 5.04 -5.97
C HIS A 153 1.00 6.45 -5.57
N ASN A 154 1.75 7.12 -4.74
CA ASN A 154 1.51 8.50 -4.28
C ASN A 154 0.24 8.71 -3.44
N VAL A 155 -0.49 7.65 -3.09
CA VAL A 155 -1.63 7.73 -2.18
C VAL A 155 -1.17 8.20 -0.81
N LYS A 156 -1.94 9.08 -0.18
CA LYS A 156 -1.72 9.52 1.19
C LYS A 156 -2.96 9.21 2.02
N ILE A 157 -2.82 8.36 3.00
CA ILE A 157 -3.88 7.99 3.94
C ILE A 157 -3.59 8.66 5.27
N GLY A 158 -4.59 9.31 5.84
CA GLY A 158 -4.54 9.96 7.14
C GLY A 158 -4.46 8.98 8.31
N LYS A 159 -4.65 9.49 9.51
CA LYS A 159 -4.61 8.71 10.75
C LYS A 159 -5.96 8.07 11.06
N ASN A 160 -5.94 7.00 11.86
CA ASN A 160 -7.11 6.33 12.41
C ASN A 160 -8.12 5.86 11.33
N CYS A 161 -7.65 5.51 10.15
CA CYS A 161 -8.52 5.00 9.09
C CYS A 161 -8.74 3.49 9.23
N ILE A 162 -9.91 3.03 8.78
CA ILE A 162 -10.29 1.61 8.72
C ILE A 162 -10.66 1.28 7.29
N ILE A 163 -9.92 0.39 6.65
CA ILE A 163 -10.07 0.05 5.24
C ILE A 163 -10.35 -1.44 5.14
N ALA A 164 -11.58 -1.80 4.80
CA ALA A 164 -12.01 -3.19 4.72
C ALA A 164 -11.43 -3.91 3.49
N GLY A 165 -11.65 -5.22 3.43
CA GLY A 165 -11.05 -6.10 2.43
C GLY A 165 -11.39 -5.75 0.98
N GLN A 166 -10.43 -6.00 0.10
CA GLN A 166 -10.56 -5.82 -1.35
C GLN A 166 -10.82 -4.36 -1.80
N VAL A 167 -10.55 -3.38 -0.96
CA VAL A 167 -10.61 -1.97 -1.35
C VAL A 167 -9.46 -1.64 -2.29
N GLY A 168 -9.76 -0.89 -3.36
CA GLY A 168 -8.77 -0.34 -4.28
C GLY A 168 -8.69 1.18 -4.19
N ILE A 169 -7.52 1.73 -3.93
CA ILE A 169 -7.28 3.18 -3.90
C ILE A 169 -6.31 3.53 -5.03
N ALA A 170 -6.80 4.20 -6.05
CA ALA A 170 -6.01 4.57 -7.21
C ALA A 170 -5.03 5.71 -6.92
N GLY A 171 -4.03 5.83 -7.80
CA GLY A 171 -2.85 6.69 -7.58
C GLY A 171 -3.16 8.14 -7.28
N SER A 172 -2.32 8.75 -6.45
CA SER A 172 -2.34 10.17 -6.07
C SER A 172 -3.59 10.63 -5.30
N SER A 173 -4.44 9.71 -4.83
CA SER A 173 -5.59 10.05 -3.99
C SER A 173 -5.15 10.39 -2.58
N ILE A 174 -5.87 11.30 -1.93
CA ILE A 174 -5.65 11.74 -0.57
C ILE A 174 -6.86 11.35 0.27
N ILE A 175 -6.64 10.55 1.28
CA ILE A 175 -7.65 10.10 2.25
C ILE A 175 -7.39 10.85 3.57
N GLY A 176 -8.40 11.53 4.09
CA GLY A 176 -8.32 12.26 5.35
C GLY A 176 -8.18 11.36 6.58
N ASN A 177 -8.32 11.94 7.75
CA ASN A 177 -8.28 11.22 9.02
C ASN A 177 -9.63 10.60 9.38
N ASN A 178 -9.64 9.52 10.16
CA ASN A 178 -10.84 8.85 10.67
C ASN A 178 -11.80 8.40 9.55
N VAL A 179 -11.27 8.01 8.39
CA VAL A 179 -12.07 7.54 7.25
C VAL A 179 -12.33 6.05 7.40
N ILE A 180 -13.57 5.64 7.15
CA ILE A 180 -13.98 4.22 7.11
C ILE A 180 -14.40 3.87 5.68
N ILE A 181 -13.76 2.85 5.11
CA ILE A 181 -14.01 2.39 3.74
C ILE A 181 -14.50 0.95 3.80
N GLY A 182 -15.74 0.74 3.35
CA GLY A 182 -16.35 -0.60 3.26
C GLY A 182 -15.70 -1.47 2.18
N GLY A 183 -15.77 -2.78 2.38
CA GLY A 183 -15.13 -3.76 1.50
C GLY A 183 -15.53 -3.63 0.04
N GLN A 184 -14.59 -3.95 -0.86
CA GLN A 184 -14.76 -3.87 -2.32
C GLN A 184 -15.07 -2.46 -2.87
N ALA A 185 -14.91 -1.40 -2.07
CA ALA A 185 -15.02 -0.04 -2.59
C ALA A 185 -13.80 0.31 -3.46
N GLY A 186 -14.06 1.03 -4.55
CA GLY A 186 -13.03 1.54 -5.46
C GLY A 186 -12.97 3.06 -5.42
N ILE A 187 -11.78 3.63 -5.25
CA ILE A 187 -11.55 5.08 -5.25
C ILE A 187 -10.72 5.44 -6.47
N SER A 188 -11.27 6.29 -7.35
CA SER A 188 -10.58 6.79 -8.54
C SER A 188 -9.36 7.64 -8.18
N GLY A 189 -8.41 7.76 -9.13
CA GLY A 189 -7.18 8.49 -8.91
C GLY A 189 -7.38 10.00 -8.73
N HIS A 190 -6.42 10.62 -8.02
CA HIS A 190 -6.35 12.07 -7.81
C HIS A 190 -7.51 12.69 -7.00
N LEU A 191 -8.27 11.90 -6.27
CA LEU A 191 -9.38 12.37 -5.46
C LEU A 191 -8.93 12.80 -4.06
N LYS A 192 -9.71 13.70 -3.47
CA LYS A 192 -9.60 14.11 -2.06
C LYS A 192 -10.83 13.61 -1.29
N ILE A 193 -10.59 12.74 -0.34
CA ILE A 193 -11.59 12.24 0.59
C ILE A 193 -11.35 12.96 1.93
N GLY A 194 -12.33 13.69 2.39
CA GLY A 194 -12.25 14.49 3.62
C GLY A 194 -12.09 13.66 4.89
N ASN A 195 -12.03 14.35 6.02
CA ASN A 195 -11.95 13.72 7.33
C ASN A 195 -13.32 13.17 7.77
N ASN A 196 -13.34 12.14 8.61
CA ASN A 196 -14.55 11.53 9.18
C ASN A 196 -15.54 11.05 8.11
N VAL A 197 -15.07 10.67 6.92
CA VAL A 197 -15.89 10.14 5.83
C VAL A 197 -16.17 8.66 6.04
N GLN A 198 -17.37 8.23 5.70
CA GLN A 198 -17.75 6.82 5.65
C GLN A 198 -18.17 6.45 4.23
N ILE A 199 -17.51 5.45 3.66
CA ILE A 199 -17.79 4.93 2.31
C ILE A 199 -18.34 3.51 2.46
N GLY A 200 -19.57 3.30 1.97
CA GLY A 200 -20.23 1.97 2.00
C GLY A 200 -19.51 0.96 1.11
N GLY A 201 -19.67 -0.33 1.43
CA GLY A 201 -19.09 -1.41 0.64
C GLY A 201 -19.56 -1.43 -0.81
N GLY A 202 -18.69 -1.86 -1.73
CA GLY A 202 -18.96 -1.92 -3.16
C GLY A 202 -19.09 -0.56 -3.86
N SER A 203 -18.84 0.56 -3.16
CA SER A 203 -19.00 1.90 -3.73
C SER A 203 -17.93 2.24 -4.75
N GLY A 204 -18.33 2.86 -5.86
CA GLY A 204 -17.41 3.47 -6.82
C GLY A 204 -17.31 4.99 -6.60
N VAL A 205 -16.19 5.45 -6.05
CA VAL A 205 -15.97 6.88 -5.77
C VAL A 205 -15.24 7.51 -6.94
N ILE A 206 -15.89 8.45 -7.62
CA ILE A 206 -15.37 9.13 -8.81
C ILE A 206 -15.21 10.65 -8.63
N ASN A 207 -15.63 11.19 -7.48
CA ASN A 207 -15.51 12.61 -7.14
C ASN A 207 -14.96 12.79 -5.73
N ASP A 208 -14.45 13.98 -5.44
CA ASP A 208 -14.03 14.37 -4.10
C ASP A 208 -15.21 14.27 -3.11
N ILE A 209 -14.92 13.87 -1.88
CA ILE A 209 -15.91 13.76 -0.81
C ILE A 209 -15.53 14.74 0.30
N PRO A 210 -16.41 15.68 0.68
CA PRO A 210 -16.14 16.63 1.76
C PRO A 210 -16.13 15.94 3.14
N ASP A 211 -15.58 16.65 4.14
CA ASP A 211 -15.52 16.16 5.52
C ASP A 211 -16.90 15.76 6.07
N ASN A 212 -16.91 14.81 6.99
CA ASN A 212 -18.09 14.38 7.75
C ASN A 212 -19.24 13.83 6.88
N THR A 213 -18.93 13.31 5.70
CA THR A 213 -19.91 12.80 4.72
C THR A 213 -19.99 11.28 4.76
N LYS A 214 -21.19 10.74 4.56
CA LYS A 214 -21.43 9.32 4.33
C LYS A 214 -21.91 9.11 2.92
N VAL A 215 -21.25 8.19 2.18
CA VAL A 215 -21.60 7.86 0.79
C VAL A 215 -21.76 6.36 0.62
N MET A 216 -22.65 5.96 -0.30
CA MET A 216 -22.85 4.58 -0.70
C MET A 216 -23.30 4.55 -2.17
N GLY A 217 -22.67 3.73 -3.00
CA GLY A 217 -22.98 3.58 -4.42
C GLY A 217 -23.51 2.20 -4.79
N TYR A 218 -24.20 1.50 -3.89
CA TYR A 218 -24.77 0.16 -4.08
C TYR A 218 -25.84 -0.05 -3.00
N PRO A 219 -26.95 -0.72 -3.16
CA PRO A 219 -27.04 -2.11 -2.75
C PRO A 219 -27.45 -3.05 -3.89
N ALA A 220 -27.19 -4.36 -3.73
CA ALA A 220 -27.80 -5.38 -4.54
C ALA A 220 -29.33 -5.37 -4.32
N LEU A 221 -30.09 -5.43 -5.41
CA LEU A 221 -31.54 -5.48 -5.42
C LEU A 221 -32.00 -6.85 -5.90
N GLU A 222 -33.20 -7.24 -5.55
CA GLU A 222 -33.90 -8.36 -6.22
C GLU A 222 -33.90 -8.07 -7.72
N ILE A 223 -33.63 -9.09 -8.56
CA ILE A 223 -33.30 -8.89 -9.99
C ILE A 223 -34.43 -8.15 -10.76
N LYS A 224 -35.70 -8.39 -10.42
CA LYS A 224 -36.85 -7.69 -11.05
C LYS A 224 -36.88 -6.21 -10.69
N SER A 225 -36.52 -5.88 -9.45
CA SER A 225 -36.44 -4.51 -8.94
C SER A 225 -35.27 -3.76 -9.58
N PHE A 226 -34.12 -4.42 -9.75
CA PHE A 226 -32.96 -3.88 -10.45
C PHE A 226 -33.27 -3.54 -11.91
N ILE A 227 -33.90 -4.47 -12.65
CA ILE A 227 -34.28 -4.24 -14.05
C ILE A 227 -35.27 -3.10 -14.16
N LYS A 228 -36.27 -3.02 -13.24
CA LYS A 228 -37.27 -1.95 -13.24
C LYS A 228 -36.68 -0.58 -12.97
N LYS A 229 -35.72 -0.48 -12.01
CA LYS A 229 -35.02 0.77 -11.67
C LYS A 229 -34.21 1.29 -12.86
N ASN A 230 -33.46 0.42 -13.51
CA ASN A 230 -32.57 0.82 -14.63
C ASN A 230 -33.33 1.06 -15.94
N LYS A 231 -34.59 0.57 -16.10
CA LYS A 231 -35.43 0.91 -17.27
C LYS A 231 -36.00 2.33 -17.24
N ASN A 232 -36.02 2.98 -16.09
CA ASN A 232 -36.49 4.36 -15.94
C ASN A 232 -35.38 5.40 -16.05
N ASP A 233 -34.13 4.96 -16.19
CA ASP A 233 -32.93 5.83 -16.30
C ASP A 233 -32.41 5.90 -17.76
N PHE A 234 -33.15 5.31 -18.74
CA PHE A 234 -32.84 5.38 -20.17
C PHE A 234 -34.01 5.97 -20.97
#